data_d5858e278e89d3dbae4162767aa8ceb4
#
_entry.id   d5858e278e89d3dbae4162767aa8ceb4
#
_cell.length_a   1.000
_cell.length_b   1.000
_cell.length_c   1.000
_cell.angle_alpha   90.00
_cell.angle_beta   90.00
_cell.angle_gamma   90.00
#
_symmetry.space_group_name_H-M   'P 1'
#
loop_
_entity.id
_entity.type
_entity.pdbx_description
1 polymer ?
#
loop_
_entity_poly.entity_id
_entity_poly.type
_entity_poly.pdbx_seq_one_letter_code
_entity_poly.pdbx_strand_id
1 'polypeptide(L)'
;SSLSLARWRLAQFASHLVVALIALVVVGGATRVMEAGLACPDWPLCFGMLFPGQQMNLQVFLEWFHRLDAFLIGIALLVQFVLAIVFQTQLPRWLPWTYLLLVALVLIQGGLGALTVLHLLPSAVVTAHLALALTLVAVMSGLTQRLIMPTGLVAPFWWRLMSLLSLILVFG
;
A
#
# COMPACT_ATOMS: atom_id res chain seq x y z
N SER A 1 19.44 14.73 19.15
CA SER A 1 19.75 13.30 19.34
C SER A 1 19.77 12.62 17.98
N SER A 2 20.87 11.94 17.66
CA SER A 2 20.98 11.11 16.46
C SER A 2 19.90 10.02 16.48
N LEU A 3 19.23 9.81 15.35
CA LEU A 3 18.31 8.68 15.19
C LEU A 3 19.07 7.38 15.42
N SER A 4 18.45 6.41 16.13
CA SER A 4 19.05 5.08 16.22
C SER A 4 19.22 4.48 14.81
N LEU A 5 20.25 3.67 14.62
CA LEU A 5 20.51 3.03 13.32
C LEU A 5 19.30 2.19 12.85
N ALA A 6 18.63 1.50 13.77
CA ALA A 6 17.42 0.74 13.49
C ALA A 6 16.29 1.64 12.96
N ARG A 7 16.07 2.78 13.62
CA ARG A 7 15.06 3.75 13.20
C ARG A 7 15.36 4.34 11.82
N TRP A 8 16.63 4.68 11.54
CA TRP A 8 17.06 5.19 10.26
C TRP A 8 16.86 4.18 9.12
N ARG A 9 17.32 2.93 9.30
CA ARG A 9 17.15 1.87 8.31
C ARG A 9 15.68 1.56 8.04
N LEU A 10 14.85 1.53 9.07
CA LEU A 10 13.42 1.32 8.92
C LEU A 10 12.74 2.49 8.19
N ALA A 11 13.16 3.73 8.47
CA ALA A 11 12.67 4.91 7.75
C ALA A 11 13.02 4.88 6.25
N GLN A 12 14.24 4.45 5.90
CA GLN A 12 14.64 4.27 4.51
C GLN A 12 13.79 3.19 3.82
N PHE A 13 13.59 2.05 4.47
CA PHE A 13 12.75 0.98 3.95
C PHE A 13 11.30 1.45 3.76
N ALA A 14 10.75 2.17 4.75
CA ALA A 14 9.42 2.76 4.66
C ALA A 14 9.30 3.77 3.50
N SER A 15 10.34 4.60 3.27
CA SER A 15 10.36 5.55 2.14
C SER A 15 10.28 4.86 0.78
N HIS A 16 11.06 3.80 0.59
CA HIS A 16 10.99 3.01 -0.65
C HIS A 16 9.62 2.37 -0.84
N LEU A 17 9.00 1.92 0.26
CA LEU A 17 7.69 1.32 0.21
C LEU A 17 6.59 2.34 -0.12
N VAL A 18 6.70 3.60 0.31
CA VAL A 18 5.80 4.68 -0.13
C VAL A 18 5.87 4.86 -1.64
N VAL A 19 7.09 4.89 -2.22
CA VAL A 19 7.26 5.01 -3.66
C VAL A 19 6.65 3.81 -4.39
N ALA A 20 6.87 2.59 -3.89
CA ALA A 20 6.29 1.37 -4.44
C ALA A 20 4.75 1.38 -4.38
N LEU A 21 4.16 1.84 -3.26
CA LEU A 21 2.70 1.99 -3.12
C LEU A 21 2.12 2.99 -4.13
N ILE A 22 2.78 4.14 -4.32
CA ILE A 22 2.37 5.13 -5.33
C ILE A 22 2.43 4.51 -6.73
N ALA A 23 3.51 3.82 -7.07
CA ALA A 23 3.66 3.13 -8.35
C ALA A 23 2.57 2.06 -8.54
N LEU A 24 2.24 1.30 -7.48
CA LEU A 24 1.15 0.31 -7.50
C LEU A 24 -0.21 0.95 -7.79
N VAL A 25 -0.52 2.11 -7.19
CA VAL A 25 -1.75 2.86 -7.48
C VAL A 25 -1.78 3.31 -8.93
N VAL A 26 -0.66 3.79 -9.48
CA VAL A 26 -0.55 4.19 -10.89
C VAL A 26 -0.78 3.00 -11.83
N VAL A 27 -0.17 1.85 -11.55
CA VAL A 27 -0.36 0.61 -12.33
C VAL A 27 -1.82 0.14 -12.23
N GLY A 28 -2.44 0.20 -11.05
CA GLY A 28 -3.86 -0.10 -10.88
C GLY A 28 -4.76 0.83 -11.70
N GLY A 29 -4.45 2.13 -11.75
CA GLY A 29 -5.12 3.10 -12.62
C GLY A 29 -4.95 2.77 -14.09
N ALA A 30 -3.74 2.41 -14.53
CA ALA A 30 -3.46 1.97 -15.91
C ALA A 30 -4.25 0.70 -16.25
N THR A 31 -4.31 -0.28 -15.36
CA THR A 31 -5.12 -1.50 -15.51
C THR A 31 -6.60 -1.15 -15.76
N ARG A 32 -7.12 -0.14 -15.05
CA ARG A 32 -8.51 0.31 -15.22
C ARG A 32 -8.73 1.02 -16.56
N VAL A 33 -7.86 1.97 -16.91
CA VAL A 33 -7.98 2.79 -18.14
C VAL A 33 -7.81 1.93 -19.41
N MET A 34 -6.96 0.91 -19.35
CA MET A 34 -6.69 0.00 -20.47
C MET A 34 -7.64 -1.21 -20.52
N GLU A 35 -8.73 -1.18 -19.74
CA GLU A 35 -9.74 -2.25 -19.67
C GLU A 35 -9.12 -3.64 -19.35
N ALA A 36 -8.03 -3.63 -18.58
CA ALA A 36 -7.26 -4.83 -18.23
C ALA A 36 -7.73 -5.50 -16.92
N GLY A 37 -8.70 -4.92 -16.21
CA GLY A 37 -9.10 -5.37 -14.86
C GLY A 37 -9.80 -6.74 -14.78
N LEU A 38 -10.05 -7.38 -15.91
CA LEU A 38 -10.59 -8.75 -16.01
C LEU A 38 -9.79 -9.60 -17.01
N ALA A 39 -8.54 -9.20 -17.32
CA ALA A 39 -7.70 -9.96 -18.25
C ALA A 39 -7.25 -11.31 -17.66
N CYS A 40 -7.15 -11.42 -16.34
CA CYS A 40 -6.97 -12.67 -15.59
C CYS A 40 -8.35 -13.15 -15.09
N PRO A 41 -8.85 -14.31 -15.53
CA PRO A 41 -10.22 -14.76 -15.24
C PRO A 41 -10.41 -15.25 -13.80
N ASP A 42 -9.35 -15.54 -13.09
CA ASP A 42 -9.32 -16.12 -11.75
C ASP A 42 -8.52 -15.27 -10.77
N TRP A 43 -8.63 -15.59 -9.49
CA TRP A 43 -7.89 -14.93 -8.40
C TRP A 43 -7.58 -16.00 -7.32
N PRO A 44 -6.39 -16.03 -6.70
CA PRO A 44 -5.26 -15.07 -6.82
C PRO A 44 -4.34 -15.30 -8.03
N LEU A 45 -4.51 -16.42 -8.72
CA LEU A 45 -3.73 -16.80 -9.89
C LEU A 45 -4.21 -16.04 -11.15
N CYS A 46 -3.56 -16.33 -12.28
CA CYS A 46 -3.96 -15.85 -13.59
C CYS A 46 -3.94 -17.04 -14.56
N PHE A 47 -5.09 -17.44 -15.09
CA PHE A 47 -5.28 -18.69 -15.86
C PHE A 47 -4.81 -19.95 -15.10
N GLY A 48 -5.06 -20.00 -13.79
CA GLY A 48 -4.64 -21.10 -12.93
C GLY A 48 -3.13 -21.18 -12.65
N MET A 49 -2.34 -20.18 -13.09
CA MET A 49 -0.88 -20.19 -13.03
C MET A 49 -0.35 -18.94 -12.28
N LEU A 50 0.84 -19.09 -11.68
CA LEU A 50 1.57 -17.94 -11.11
C LEU A 50 2.12 -17.02 -12.21
N PHE A 51 2.50 -17.57 -13.36
CA PHE A 51 2.98 -16.83 -14.51
C PHE A 51 2.28 -17.30 -15.78
N PRO A 52 1.36 -16.52 -16.38
CA PRO A 52 0.54 -16.90 -17.54
C PRO A 52 1.29 -16.70 -18.87
N GLY A 53 2.49 -17.29 -19.02
CA GLY A 53 3.39 -17.01 -20.14
C GLY A 53 2.79 -17.15 -21.53
N GLN A 54 1.98 -18.18 -21.78
CA GLN A 54 1.36 -18.43 -23.10
C GLN A 54 0.19 -17.47 -23.41
N GLN A 55 -0.48 -16.95 -22.38
CA GLN A 55 -1.60 -16.02 -22.50
C GLN A 55 -1.16 -14.55 -22.37
N MET A 56 0.15 -14.31 -22.24
CA MET A 56 0.69 -12.98 -21.97
C MET A 56 0.44 -12.03 -23.13
N ASN A 57 -0.26 -10.96 -22.84
CA ASN A 57 -0.42 -9.77 -23.67
C ASN A 57 -0.36 -8.55 -22.75
N LEU A 58 -0.48 -7.32 -23.27
CA LEU A 58 -0.34 -6.12 -22.46
C LEU A 58 -1.36 -6.05 -21.30
N GLN A 59 -2.61 -6.41 -21.54
CA GLN A 59 -3.67 -6.37 -20.54
C GLN A 59 -3.45 -7.43 -19.45
N VAL A 60 -3.15 -8.66 -19.84
CA VAL A 60 -2.79 -9.75 -18.90
C VAL A 60 -1.55 -9.36 -18.09
N PHE A 61 -0.53 -8.76 -18.73
CA PHE A 61 0.66 -8.30 -18.05
C PHE A 61 0.35 -7.22 -16.99
N LEU A 62 -0.45 -6.22 -17.32
CA LEU A 62 -0.80 -5.15 -16.39
C LEU A 62 -1.53 -5.69 -15.15
N GLU A 63 -2.52 -6.55 -15.34
CA GLU A 63 -3.27 -7.13 -14.22
C GLU A 63 -2.42 -8.10 -13.39
N TRP A 64 -1.68 -8.99 -14.05
CA TRP A 64 -0.78 -9.93 -13.38
C TRP A 64 0.30 -9.19 -12.58
N PHE A 65 0.95 -8.20 -13.19
CA PHE A 65 1.99 -7.40 -12.55
C PHE A 65 1.44 -6.61 -11.35
N HIS A 66 0.26 -6.01 -11.49
CA HIS A 66 -0.42 -5.32 -10.39
C HIS A 66 -0.64 -6.25 -9.18
N ARG A 67 -1.09 -7.46 -9.42
CA ARG A 67 -1.29 -8.46 -8.35
C ARG A 67 0.03 -8.90 -7.71
N LEU A 68 1.06 -9.15 -8.52
CA LEU A 68 2.38 -9.55 -8.04
C LEU A 68 3.00 -8.43 -7.18
N ASP A 69 2.97 -7.20 -7.66
CA ASP A 69 3.50 -6.04 -6.94
C ASP A 69 2.75 -5.81 -5.62
N ALA A 70 1.41 -5.90 -5.63
CA ALA A 70 0.60 -5.84 -4.41
C ALA A 70 0.98 -6.91 -3.39
N PHE A 71 1.24 -8.13 -3.83
CA PHE A 71 1.69 -9.24 -2.97
C PHE A 71 3.07 -8.96 -2.36
N LEU A 72 4.02 -8.48 -3.16
CA LEU A 72 5.37 -8.12 -2.69
C LEU A 72 5.35 -6.97 -1.69
N ILE A 73 4.51 -5.96 -1.91
CA ILE A 73 4.28 -4.86 -0.96
C ILE A 73 3.68 -5.39 0.34
N GLY A 74 2.75 -6.32 0.28
CA GLY A 74 2.18 -6.98 1.45
C GLY A 74 3.25 -7.71 2.28
N ILE A 75 4.13 -8.45 1.63
CA ILE A 75 5.29 -9.10 2.30
C ILE A 75 6.21 -8.04 2.92
N ALA A 76 6.53 -6.97 2.19
CA ALA A 76 7.41 -5.91 2.69
C ALA A 76 6.83 -5.22 3.94
N LEU A 77 5.52 -4.97 3.98
CA LEU A 77 4.83 -4.45 5.17
C LEU A 77 4.88 -5.43 6.35
N LEU A 78 4.68 -6.72 6.10
CA LEU A 78 4.80 -7.75 7.12
C LEU A 78 6.22 -7.82 7.69
N VAL A 79 7.24 -7.73 6.83
CA VAL A 79 8.65 -7.66 7.26
C VAL A 79 8.89 -6.43 8.12
N GLN A 80 8.39 -5.25 7.73
CA GLN A 80 8.52 -4.03 8.53
C GLN A 80 7.81 -4.16 9.88
N PHE A 81 6.64 -4.79 9.93
CA PHE A 81 5.94 -5.09 11.18
C PHE A 81 6.78 -5.97 12.11
N VAL A 82 7.34 -7.07 11.60
CA VAL A 82 8.22 -7.96 12.36
C VAL A 82 9.46 -7.20 12.87
N LEU A 83 10.10 -6.40 12.02
CA LEU A 83 11.24 -5.57 12.41
C LEU A 83 10.87 -4.56 13.50
N ALA A 84 9.66 -3.97 13.45
CA ALA A 84 9.18 -3.06 14.47
C ALA A 84 8.98 -3.74 15.82
N ILE A 85 8.59 -5.01 15.84
CA ILE A 85 8.49 -5.82 17.07
C ILE A 85 9.88 -6.20 17.58
N VAL A 86 10.74 -6.73 16.71
CA VAL A 86 12.09 -7.20 17.10
C VAL A 86 12.94 -6.07 17.69
N PHE A 87 12.85 -4.88 17.10
CA PHE A 87 13.61 -3.70 17.52
C PHE A 87 12.80 -2.71 18.39
N GLN A 88 11.71 -3.15 19.01
CA GLN A 88 10.79 -2.28 19.76
C GLN A 88 11.46 -1.47 20.90
N THR A 89 12.58 -1.95 21.45
CA THR A 89 13.35 -1.22 22.48
C THR A 89 14.09 -0.01 21.92
N GLN A 90 14.38 0.01 20.62
CA GLN A 90 15.09 1.08 19.90
C GLN A 90 14.14 1.96 19.07
N LEU A 91 12.87 1.60 19.00
CA LEU A 91 11.84 2.21 18.15
C LEU A 91 10.71 2.81 19.00
N PRO A 92 9.95 3.79 18.47
CA PRO A 92 8.81 4.35 19.16
C PRO A 92 7.75 3.28 19.49
N ARG A 93 7.16 3.33 20.69
CA ARG A 93 6.16 2.36 21.17
C ARG A 93 4.90 2.27 20.32
N TRP A 94 4.55 3.34 19.61
CA TRP A 94 3.38 3.38 18.71
C TRP A 94 3.61 2.63 17.40
N LEU A 95 4.84 2.40 17.00
CA LEU A 95 5.22 1.92 15.67
C LEU A 95 4.71 0.50 15.35
N PRO A 96 4.85 -0.51 16.23
CA PRO A 96 4.30 -1.84 15.96
C PRO A 96 2.78 -1.83 15.74
N TRP A 97 2.05 -1.02 16.50
CA TRP A 97 0.59 -0.89 16.35
C TRP A 97 0.20 -0.24 15.01
N THR A 98 0.97 0.73 14.55
CA THR A 98 0.73 1.34 13.22
C THR A 98 1.00 0.34 12.11
N TYR A 99 2.06 -0.46 12.20
CA TYR A 99 2.30 -1.52 11.23
C TYR A 99 1.25 -2.64 11.29
N LEU A 100 0.77 -3.01 12.46
CA LEU A 100 -0.34 -3.95 12.60
C LEU A 100 -1.60 -3.44 11.88
N LEU A 101 -1.93 -2.15 12.06
CA LEU A 101 -3.03 -1.52 11.33
C LEU A 101 -2.80 -1.56 9.82
N LEU A 102 -1.60 -1.22 9.35
CA LEU A 102 -1.26 -1.26 7.91
C LEU A 102 -1.37 -2.67 7.34
N VAL A 103 -0.91 -3.69 8.05
CA VAL A 103 -1.05 -5.10 7.63
C VAL A 103 -2.53 -5.47 7.54
N ALA A 104 -3.35 -5.10 8.53
CA ALA A 104 -4.80 -5.36 8.49
C ALA A 104 -5.47 -4.66 7.29
N LEU A 105 -5.13 -3.39 7.03
CA LEU A 105 -5.65 -2.65 5.88
C LEU A 105 -5.21 -3.26 4.54
N VAL A 106 -3.98 -3.77 4.43
CA VAL A 106 -3.50 -4.47 3.22
C VAL A 106 -4.24 -5.79 3.00
N LEU A 107 -4.56 -6.54 4.05
CA LEU A 107 -5.38 -7.75 3.93
C LEU A 107 -6.80 -7.41 3.42
N ILE A 108 -7.41 -6.35 3.95
CA ILE A 108 -8.70 -5.85 3.46
C ILE A 108 -8.58 -5.40 1.99
N GLN A 109 -7.51 -4.70 1.64
CA GLN A 109 -7.22 -4.26 0.27
C GLN A 109 -7.10 -5.44 -0.70
N GLY A 110 -6.41 -6.52 -0.30
CA GLY A 110 -6.35 -7.76 -1.06
C GLY A 110 -7.72 -8.42 -1.24
N GLY A 111 -8.55 -8.44 -0.20
CA GLY A 111 -9.94 -8.90 -0.26
C GLY A 111 -10.80 -8.08 -1.22
N LEU A 112 -10.71 -6.75 -1.17
CA LEU A 112 -11.38 -5.87 -2.13
C LEU A 112 -10.88 -6.10 -3.56
N GLY A 113 -9.57 -6.30 -3.75
CA GLY A 113 -9.00 -6.69 -5.05
C GLY A 113 -9.56 -8.00 -5.57
N ALA A 114 -9.72 -9.03 -4.73
CA ALA A 114 -10.38 -10.28 -5.10
C ALA A 114 -11.84 -10.04 -5.53
N LEU A 115 -12.59 -9.25 -4.76
CA LEU A 115 -13.99 -8.95 -5.06
C LEU A 115 -14.16 -8.17 -6.37
N THR A 116 -13.19 -7.31 -6.78
CA THR A 116 -13.25 -6.64 -8.07
C THR A 116 -13.25 -7.61 -9.24
N VAL A 117 -12.50 -8.70 -9.14
CA VAL A 117 -12.41 -9.74 -10.18
C VAL A 117 -13.60 -10.69 -10.11
N LEU A 118 -13.87 -11.25 -8.93
CA LEU A 118 -14.89 -12.27 -8.74
C LEU A 118 -16.32 -11.77 -8.99
N HIS A 119 -16.58 -10.47 -8.82
CA HIS A 119 -17.87 -9.84 -9.07
C HIS A 119 -17.91 -8.94 -10.31
N LEU A 120 -16.96 -9.10 -11.24
CA LEU A 120 -16.94 -8.43 -12.54
C LEU A 120 -16.95 -6.89 -12.42
N LEU A 121 -16.06 -6.35 -11.59
CA LEU A 121 -15.79 -4.91 -11.41
C LEU A 121 -17.00 -4.07 -10.94
N PRO A 122 -17.68 -4.39 -9.82
CA PRO A 122 -18.73 -3.53 -9.30
C PRO A 122 -18.15 -2.15 -8.95
N SER A 123 -18.80 -1.07 -9.38
CA SER A 123 -18.28 0.30 -9.20
C SER A 123 -18.02 0.66 -7.74
N ALA A 124 -18.89 0.25 -6.83
CA ALA A 124 -18.73 0.49 -5.39
C ALA A 124 -17.47 -0.20 -4.83
N VAL A 125 -17.20 -1.45 -5.23
CA VAL A 125 -16.02 -2.21 -4.77
C VAL A 125 -14.74 -1.60 -5.34
N VAL A 126 -14.74 -1.23 -6.63
CA VAL A 126 -13.59 -0.56 -7.28
C VAL A 126 -13.28 0.78 -6.59
N THR A 127 -14.30 1.57 -6.28
CA THR A 127 -14.15 2.85 -5.57
C THR A 127 -13.61 2.63 -4.16
N ALA A 128 -14.14 1.66 -3.41
CA ALA A 128 -13.66 1.33 -2.07
C ALA A 128 -12.19 0.84 -2.11
N HIS A 129 -11.83 0.02 -3.10
CA HIS A 129 -10.46 -0.44 -3.29
C HIS A 129 -9.49 0.73 -3.57
N LEU A 130 -9.87 1.68 -4.42
CA LEU A 130 -9.06 2.87 -4.69
C LEU A 130 -8.96 3.77 -3.44
N ALA A 131 -10.06 4.03 -2.75
CA ALA A 131 -10.07 4.86 -1.54
C ALA A 131 -9.17 4.29 -0.45
N LEU A 132 -9.21 2.97 -0.23
CA LEU A 132 -8.34 2.28 0.73
C LEU A 132 -6.87 2.32 0.28
N ALA A 133 -6.59 2.19 -1.02
CA ALA A 133 -5.22 2.31 -1.56
C ALA A 133 -4.62 3.70 -1.27
N LEU A 134 -5.38 4.77 -1.50
CA LEU A 134 -4.95 6.14 -1.19
C LEU A 134 -4.76 6.35 0.32
N THR A 135 -5.62 5.74 1.14
CA THR A 135 -5.47 5.74 2.61
C THR A 135 -4.17 5.07 3.04
N LEU A 136 -3.83 3.92 2.45
CA LEU A 136 -2.56 3.22 2.72
C LEU A 136 -1.34 4.10 2.36
N VAL A 137 -1.36 4.78 1.21
CA VAL A 137 -0.31 5.72 0.82
C VAL A 137 -0.20 6.85 1.84
N ALA A 138 -1.31 7.44 2.26
CA ALA A 138 -1.33 8.56 3.23
C ALA A 138 -0.79 8.12 4.61
N VAL A 139 -1.25 6.98 5.13
CA VAL A 139 -0.80 6.46 6.43
C VAL A 139 0.68 6.10 6.38
N MET A 140 1.14 5.44 5.31
CA MET A 140 2.54 5.04 5.15
C MET A 140 3.46 6.25 4.99
N SER A 141 3.02 7.29 4.27
CA SER A 141 3.74 8.56 4.14
C SER A 141 3.87 9.27 5.49
N GLY A 142 2.78 9.35 6.25
CA GLY A 142 2.78 9.96 7.58
C GLY A 142 3.66 9.21 8.58
N LEU A 143 3.64 7.87 8.55
CA LEU A 143 4.52 7.01 9.33
C LEU A 143 6.00 7.27 8.98
N THR A 144 6.31 7.30 7.70
CA THR A 144 7.67 7.54 7.19
C THR A 144 8.20 8.90 7.65
N GLN A 145 7.41 9.96 7.51
CA GLN A 145 7.77 11.28 8.00
C GLN A 145 8.05 11.29 9.52
N ARG A 146 7.20 10.63 10.31
CA ARG A 146 7.43 10.53 11.77
C ARG A 146 8.70 9.76 12.13
N LEU A 147 9.11 8.80 11.30
CA LEU A 147 10.37 8.07 11.50
C LEU A 147 11.59 8.94 11.17
N ILE A 148 11.51 9.79 10.15
CA ILE A 148 12.61 10.66 9.71
C ILE A 148 12.76 11.88 10.62
N MET A 149 11.65 12.47 11.07
CA MET A 149 11.68 13.70 11.87
C MET A 149 12.31 13.46 13.25
N PRO A 150 13.18 14.37 13.73
CA PRO A 150 13.67 14.37 15.11
C PRO A 150 12.50 14.45 16.09
N THR A 151 12.63 13.76 17.22
CA THR A 151 11.66 13.84 18.33
C THR A 151 11.58 15.29 18.84
N GLY A 152 10.39 15.88 18.75
CA GLY A 152 10.14 17.25 19.23
C GLY A 152 9.70 18.25 18.16
N LEU A 153 9.86 17.95 16.88
CA LEU A 153 9.26 18.77 15.83
C LEU A 153 7.77 18.42 15.67
N VAL A 154 6.92 19.31 16.08
CA VAL A 154 5.48 19.23 15.79
C VAL A 154 5.28 19.74 14.37
N ALA A 155 4.62 18.95 13.53
CA ALA A 155 4.26 19.38 12.19
C ALA A 155 3.49 20.73 12.27
N PRO A 156 3.86 21.76 11.50
CA PRO A 156 3.16 23.03 11.49
C PRO A 156 1.66 22.83 11.29
N PHE A 157 0.85 23.67 11.92
CA PHE A 157 -0.62 23.60 11.84
C PHE A 157 -1.13 23.48 10.39
N TRP A 158 -0.50 24.18 9.45
CA TRP A 158 -0.83 24.14 8.03
C TRP A 158 -0.71 22.75 7.39
N TRP A 159 0.27 21.95 7.76
CA TRP A 159 0.41 20.57 7.27
C TRP A 159 -0.71 19.66 7.79
N ARG A 160 -1.14 19.87 9.04
CA ARG A 160 -2.28 19.15 9.62
C ARG A 160 -3.57 19.53 8.91
N LEU A 161 -3.76 20.83 8.65
CA LEU A 161 -4.92 21.36 7.94
C LEU A 161 -4.96 20.83 6.50
N MET A 162 -3.84 20.86 5.78
CA MET A 162 -3.73 20.33 4.41
C MET A 162 -4.02 18.83 4.35
N SER A 163 -3.54 18.06 5.31
CA SER A 163 -3.85 16.62 5.40
C SER A 163 -5.32 16.36 5.66
N LEU A 164 -5.97 17.14 6.50
CA LEU A 164 -7.42 17.07 6.75
C LEU A 164 -8.23 17.49 5.52
N LEU A 165 -7.84 18.57 4.85
CA LEU A 165 -8.51 19.03 3.62
C LEU A 165 -8.37 18.01 2.49
N SER A 166 -7.21 17.38 2.32
CA SER A 166 -7.02 16.33 1.31
C SER A 166 -7.87 15.09 1.61
N LEU A 167 -8.02 14.71 2.88
CA LEU A 167 -8.93 13.63 3.28
C LEU A 167 -10.40 13.97 2.97
N ILE A 168 -10.83 15.20 3.27
CA ILE A 168 -12.19 15.66 2.96
C ILE A 168 -12.44 15.65 1.44
N LEU A 169 -11.47 16.11 0.64
CA LEU A 169 -11.59 16.12 -0.83
C LEU A 169 -11.60 14.73 -1.46
N VAL A 170 -11.01 13.74 -0.80
CA VAL A 170 -10.99 12.35 -1.30
C VAL A 170 -12.26 11.59 -0.92
N PHE A 171 -12.90 11.92 0.20
CA PHE A 171 -14.04 11.18 0.74
C PHE A 171 -15.35 11.99 0.77
N GLY A 172 -15.35 13.28 0.42
CA GLY A 172 -16.52 14.15 0.26
C GLY A 172 -16.98 14.25 -1.17
#